data_c38b1f42ac47fc69fdc1ae8858a369e4
#
_entry.id   c38b1f42ac47fc69fdc1ae8858a369e4
#
_cell.length_a   1.000
_cell.length_b   1.000
_cell.length_c   1.000
_cell.angle_alpha   90.00
_cell.angle_beta   90.00
_cell.angle_gamma   90.00
#
_symmetry.space_group_name_H-M   'P 1'
#
loop_
_entity.id
_entity.type
_entity.pdbx_description
1 polymer ?
#
loop_
_entity_poly.entity_id
_entity_poly.type
_entity_poly.pdbx_seq_one_letter_code
_entity_poly.pdbx_strand_id
1 'polypeptide(L)'
;MKKFIAVALFIIANPLLAQVQFETRVSKNTLALNERLRVDFIMNVDGDNFIQPSFDGFRIIAGPSQQVSQSWVNGRSSFEKVYSYFLLPTRKGALVIKQAAIEFNGQVYKTSPVKITVTNAVQQSQEENDGQISADNNLY
;
A
#
# COMPACT_ATOMS: atom_id res chain seq x y z
N MET A 1 58.31 30.65 21.62
CA MET A 1 56.93 30.53 22.08
C MET A 1 56.17 29.64 21.10
N LYS A 2 55.87 28.41 21.51
CA LYS A 2 55.09 27.50 20.69
C LYS A 2 53.60 27.74 20.97
N LYS A 3 52.87 28.23 19.98
CA LYS A 3 51.42 28.38 20.08
C LYS A 3 50.78 27.03 19.77
N PHE A 4 50.21 26.37 20.76
CA PHE A 4 49.37 25.19 20.56
C PHE A 4 48.01 25.66 20.10
N ILE A 5 47.68 25.42 18.84
CA ILE A 5 46.32 25.57 18.30
C ILE A 5 45.60 24.29 18.67
N ALA A 6 44.76 24.35 19.70
CA ALA A 6 43.80 23.29 19.99
C ALA A 6 42.69 23.35 18.96
N VAL A 7 42.74 22.47 17.97
CA VAL A 7 41.60 22.25 17.05
C VAL A 7 40.55 21.47 17.83
N ALA A 8 39.57 22.15 18.35
CA ALA A 8 38.37 21.53 18.91
C ALA A 8 37.56 20.91 17.76
N LEU A 9 37.71 19.59 17.62
CA LEU A 9 36.88 18.80 16.69
C LEU A 9 35.48 18.75 17.25
N PHE A 10 34.59 19.63 16.77
CA PHE A 10 33.19 19.63 17.10
C PHE A 10 32.53 18.46 16.33
N ILE A 11 32.44 17.31 16.98
CA ILE A 11 31.66 16.18 16.47
C ILE A 11 30.20 16.60 16.60
N ILE A 12 29.61 17.08 15.50
CA ILE A 12 28.19 17.29 15.39
C ILE A 12 27.57 15.88 15.33
N ALA A 13 27.16 15.37 16.48
CA ALA A 13 26.32 14.20 16.56
C ALA A 13 24.97 14.60 15.98
N ASN A 14 24.77 14.31 14.70
CA ASN A 14 23.44 14.38 14.11
C ASN A 14 22.61 13.27 14.78
N PRO A 15 21.59 13.59 15.60
CA PRO A 15 20.66 12.58 16.01
C PRO A 15 19.99 12.08 14.73
N LEU A 16 20.20 10.83 14.39
CA LEU A 16 19.39 10.12 13.40
C LEU A 16 17.98 10.03 13.99
N LEU A 17 17.23 11.11 13.86
CA LEU A 17 15.81 11.07 14.13
C LEU A 17 15.22 10.07 13.15
N ALA A 18 14.64 8.99 13.66
CA ALA A 18 13.94 8.03 12.85
C ALA A 18 12.89 8.77 12.02
N GLN A 19 13.09 8.80 10.71
CA GLN A 19 12.23 9.52 9.79
C GLN A 19 10.86 8.85 9.75
N VAL A 20 9.79 9.64 9.90
CA VAL A 20 8.42 9.16 9.70
C VAL A 20 8.24 8.80 8.24
N GLN A 21 7.84 7.55 8.01
CA GLN A 21 7.48 7.03 6.69
C GLN A 21 5.99 6.77 6.66
N PHE A 22 5.32 7.34 5.67
CA PHE A 22 3.92 7.10 5.39
C PHE A 22 3.73 6.99 3.89
N GLU A 23 3.34 5.82 3.41
CA GLU A 23 3.30 5.51 1.98
C GLU A 23 2.06 4.71 1.59
N THR A 24 1.67 4.83 0.32
CA THR A 24 0.64 4.03 -0.31
C THR A 24 1.30 2.91 -1.11
N ARG A 25 0.87 1.67 -0.89
CA ARG A 25 1.20 0.51 -1.73
C ARG A 25 -0.05 -0.01 -2.40
N VAL A 26 0.09 -0.38 -3.65
CA VAL A 26 -0.96 -0.98 -4.45
C VAL A 26 -0.52 -2.37 -4.92
N SER A 27 -1.47 -3.29 -5.05
CA SER A 27 -1.18 -4.64 -5.54
C SER A 27 -0.81 -4.68 -7.02
N LYS A 28 -1.29 -3.70 -7.80
CA LYS A 28 -1.07 -3.57 -9.24
C LYS A 28 -1.11 -2.10 -9.67
N ASN A 29 -0.36 -1.73 -10.69
CA ASN A 29 -0.46 -0.40 -11.33
C ASN A 29 -1.36 -0.41 -12.56
N THR A 30 -1.57 -1.57 -13.16
CA THR A 30 -2.50 -1.81 -14.26
C THR A 30 -3.52 -2.84 -13.85
N LEU A 31 -4.78 -2.52 -14.06
CA LEU A 31 -5.92 -3.24 -13.53
C LEU A 31 -6.99 -3.36 -14.61
N ALA A 32 -7.59 -4.53 -14.77
CA ALA A 32 -8.77 -4.68 -15.58
C ALA A 32 -10.02 -4.17 -14.84
N LEU A 33 -11.05 -3.75 -15.58
CA LEU A 33 -12.26 -3.14 -15.03
C LEU A 33 -13.00 -4.06 -14.03
N ASN A 34 -12.87 -5.38 -14.18
CA ASN A 34 -13.48 -6.39 -13.29
C ASN A 34 -12.51 -6.97 -12.26
N GLU A 35 -11.32 -6.39 -12.12
CA GLU A 35 -10.33 -6.83 -11.11
C GLU A 35 -10.36 -5.97 -9.86
N ARG A 36 -10.02 -6.59 -8.74
CA ARG A 36 -9.88 -5.92 -7.45
C ARG A 36 -8.49 -5.35 -7.29
N LEU A 37 -8.41 -4.16 -6.73
CA LEU A 37 -7.18 -3.50 -6.33
C LEU A 37 -7.08 -3.50 -4.81
N ARG A 38 -6.01 -4.05 -4.27
CA ARG A 38 -5.68 -3.84 -2.86
C ARG A 38 -4.82 -2.58 -2.73
N VAL A 39 -5.21 -1.72 -1.80
CA VAL A 39 -4.49 -0.48 -1.46
C VAL A 39 -4.17 -0.52 0.02
N ASP A 40 -2.91 -0.41 0.35
CA ASP A 40 -2.39 -0.38 1.72
C ASP A 40 -1.77 1.00 1.99
N PHE A 41 -2.19 1.63 3.09
CA PHE A 41 -1.55 2.83 3.63
C PHE A 41 -0.71 2.40 4.83
N ILE A 42 0.60 2.51 4.70
CA ILE A 42 1.59 1.93 5.62
C ILE A 42 2.36 3.04 6.30
N MET A 43 2.42 2.98 7.62
CA MET A 43 3.17 3.92 8.44
C MET A 43 4.08 3.19 9.43
N ASN A 44 5.24 3.76 9.69
CA ASN A 44 6.22 3.25 10.67
C ASN A 44 6.08 3.88 12.05
N VAL A 45 5.02 4.64 12.27
CA VAL A 45 4.68 5.30 13.53
C VAL A 45 3.20 5.06 13.85
N ASP A 46 2.84 5.17 15.12
CA ASP A 46 1.44 5.11 15.55
C ASP A 46 0.76 6.47 15.29
N GLY A 47 0.52 6.77 14.02
CA GLY A 47 -0.14 7.98 13.59
C GLY A 47 -1.63 7.98 13.95
N ASP A 48 -2.13 9.16 14.33
CA ASP A 48 -3.51 9.42 14.65
C ASP A 48 -4.26 10.08 13.50
N ASN A 49 -5.58 10.17 13.63
CA ASN A 49 -6.45 10.90 12.71
C ASN A 49 -6.22 10.53 11.24
N PHE A 50 -6.20 9.22 10.96
CA PHE A 50 -6.08 8.74 9.59
C PHE A 50 -7.25 9.24 8.74
N ILE A 51 -6.91 9.95 7.66
CA ILE A 51 -7.86 10.44 6.67
C ILE A 51 -7.60 9.68 5.37
N GLN A 52 -8.54 8.83 5.00
CA GLN A 52 -8.50 8.16 3.70
C GLN A 52 -8.70 9.18 2.57
N PRO A 53 -8.09 8.96 1.40
CA PRO A 53 -8.39 9.78 0.24
C PRO A 53 -9.81 9.52 -0.28
N SER A 54 -10.33 10.45 -1.08
CA SER A 54 -11.46 10.12 -1.94
C SER A 54 -10.96 9.14 -3.02
N PHE A 55 -11.60 7.98 -3.12
CA PHE A 55 -11.28 6.97 -4.13
C PHE A 55 -12.05 7.24 -5.43
N ASP A 56 -11.80 8.40 -6.07
CA ASP A 56 -12.49 8.77 -7.30
C ASP A 56 -12.21 7.76 -8.41
N GLY A 57 -13.27 7.27 -9.04
CA GLY A 57 -13.20 6.24 -10.06
C GLY A 57 -13.12 4.82 -9.53
N PHE A 58 -13.19 4.64 -8.20
CA PHE A 58 -13.23 3.36 -7.53
C PHE A 58 -14.41 3.25 -6.57
N ARG A 59 -14.86 2.03 -6.36
CA ARG A 59 -15.81 1.68 -5.31
C ARG A 59 -15.09 0.85 -4.26
N ILE A 60 -15.26 1.20 -3.00
CA ILE A 60 -14.75 0.41 -1.87
C ILE A 60 -15.62 -0.84 -1.74
N ILE A 61 -15.02 -2.02 -1.87
CA ILE A 61 -15.70 -3.30 -1.71
C ILE A 61 -15.38 -3.99 -0.38
N ALA A 62 -14.28 -3.62 0.25
CA ALA A 62 -13.93 -4.04 1.61
C ALA A 62 -12.95 -3.05 2.24
N GLY A 63 -12.99 -2.98 3.57
CA GLY A 63 -12.11 -2.12 4.36
C GLY A 63 -12.81 -0.86 4.89
N PRO A 64 -12.10 -0.04 5.69
CA PRO A 64 -10.71 -0.27 6.09
C PRO A 64 -10.53 -1.45 7.04
N SER A 65 -9.47 -2.21 6.86
CA SER A 65 -8.94 -3.12 7.88
C SER A 65 -7.64 -2.56 8.42
N GLN A 66 -7.48 -2.61 9.73
CA GLN A 66 -6.29 -2.10 10.41
C GLN A 66 -5.45 -3.27 10.92
N GLN A 67 -4.17 -3.22 10.64
CA GLN A 67 -3.18 -4.15 11.18
C GLN A 67 -2.07 -3.35 11.86
N VAL A 68 -1.69 -3.77 13.06
CA VAL A 68 -0.56 -3.22 13.80
C VAL A 68 0.44 -4.35 14.07
N SER A 69 1.68 -4.11 13.74
CA SER A 69 2.78 -5.03 13.96
C SER A 69 3.91 -4.33 14.68
N GLN A 70 4.43 -4.97 15.72
CA GLN A 70 5.62 -4.50 16.43
C GLN A 70 6.58 -5.66 16.57
N SER A 71 7.82 -5.45 16.19
CA SER A 71 8.85 -6.46 16.28
C SER A 71 10.12 -5.94 16.98
N TRP A 72 10.82 -6.85 17.63
CA TRP A 72 12.08 -6.61 18.30
C TRP A 72 13.12 -7.56 17.71
N VAL A 73 14.11 -7.02 17.03
CA VAL A 73 15.21 -7.79 16.45
C VAL A 73 16.52 -7.15 16.86
N ASN A 74 17.38 -7.92 17.54
CA ASN A 74 18.72 -7.45 17.97
C ASN A 74 18.69 -6.12 18.75
N GLY A 75 17.72 -5.95 19.67
CA GLY A 75 17.57 -4.75 20.48
C GLY A 75 16.98 -3.55 19.73
N ARG A 76 16.58 -3.71 18.47
CA ARG A 76 15.88 -2.70 17.67
C ARG A 76 14.41 -3.03 17.59
N SER A 77 13.56 -2.04 17.93
CA SER A 77 12.13 -2.13 17.71
C SER A 77 11.76 -1.57 16.35
N SER A 78 10.85 -2.24 15.66
CA SER A 78 10.19 -1.73 14.48
C SER A 78 8.68 -1.72 14.70
N PHE A 79 8.02 -0.68 14.23
CA PHE A 79 6.58 -0.51 14.31
C PHE A 79 6.02 -0.34 12.90
N GLU A 80 4.92 -1.00 12.61
CA GLU A 80 4.18 -0.86 11.36
C GLU A 80 2.69 -0.87 11.64
N LYS A 81 2.00 0.11 11.10
CA LYS A 81 0.54 0.18 11.10
C LYS A 81 0.04 0.31 9.67
N VAL A 82 -0.92 -0.50 9.31
CA VAL A 82 -1.44 -0.57 7.94
C VAL A 82 -2.95 -0.44 7.95
N TYR A 83 -3.46 0.43 7.08
CA TYR A 83 -4.86 0.49 6.70
C TYR A 83 -5.03 -0.07 5.30
N SER A 84 -5.82 -1.13 5.14
CA SER A 84 -6.02 -1.83 3.88
C SER A 84 -7.43 -1.68 3.36
N TYR A 85 -7.54 -1.43 2.05
CA TYR A 85 -8.79 -1.34 1.30
C TYR A 85 -8.76 -2.28 0.10
N PHE A 86 -9.91 -2.81 -0.26
CA PHE A 86 -10.12 -3.44 -1.55
C PHE A 86 -11.06 -2.57 -2.37
N LEU A 87 -10.62 -2.21 -3.56
CA LEU A 87 -11.32 -1.33 -4.48
C LEU A 87 -11.67 -2.07 -5.77
N LEU A 88 -12.76 -1.66 -6.38
CA LEU A 88 -13.14 -2.08 -7.72
C LEU A 88 -13.23 -0.82 -8.59
N PRO A 89 -12.56 -0.76 -9.76
CA PRO A 89 -12.67 0.40 -10.62
C PRO A 89 -14.09 0.53 -11.20
N THR A 90 -14.55 1.76 -11.38
CA THR A 90 -15.87 2.06 -11.94
C THR A 90 -15.82 2.52 -13.39
N ARG A 91 -14.63 2.82 -13.89
CA ARG A 91 -14.37 3.28 -15.27
C ARG A 91 -12.97 2.90 -15.72
N LYS A 92 -12.78 2.86 -17.03
CA LYS A 92 -11.47 2.70 -17.68
C LYS A 92 -10.69 4.01 -17.68
N GLY A 93 -9.40 3.91 -17.94
CA GLY A 93 -8.49 5.04 -18.12
C GLY A 93 -7.50 5.21 -16.99
N ALA A 94 -6.89 6.38 -16.93
CA ALA A 94 -5.97 6.74 -15.88
C ALA A 94 -6.74 7.22 -14.64
N LEU A 95 -6.59 6.50 -13.54
CA LEU A 95 -7.14 6.85 -12.23
C LEU A 95 -5.98 7.13 -11.27
N VAL A 96 -6.26 7.85 -10.19
CA VAL A 96 -5.26 8.20 -9.18
C VAL A 96 -5.80 7.83 -7.80
N ILE A 97 -5.00 7.08 -7.05
CA ILE A 97 -5.17 6.98 -5.59
C ILE A 97 -4.56 8.24 -5.00
N LYS A 98 -5.39 9.13 -4.49
CA LYS A 98 -4.98 10.40 -3.92
C LYS A 98 -4.26 10.23 -2.59
N GLN A 99 -3.78 11.32 -2.02
CA GLN A 99 -3.07 11.34 -0.75
C GLN A 99 -3.98 10.96 0.41
N ALA A 100 -3.50 10.07 1.27
CA ALA A 100 -3.99 9.89 2.63
C ALA A 100 -3.21 10.80 3.58
N ALA A 101 -3.73 11.06 4.77
CA ALA A 101 -3.08 11.86 5.79
C ALA A 101 -3.14 11.19 7.15
N ILE A 102 -2.13 11.45 7.96
CA ILE A 102 -2.07 11.12 9.39
C ILE A 102 -1.48 12.30 10.16
N GLU A 103 -1.71 12.31 11.46
CA GLU A 103 -1.04 13.21 12.39
C GLU A 103 -0.11 12.40 13.30
N PHE A 104 1.07 12.90 13.51
CA PHE A 104 2.03 12.33 14.45
C PHE A 104 2.88 13.44 15.06
N ASN A 105 2.94 13.49 16.40
CA ASN A 105 3.68 14.54 17.15
C ASN A 105 3.35 15.96 16.69
N GLY A 106 2.07 16.24 16.46
CA GLY A 106 1.59 17.57 16.07
C GLY A 106 1.87 17.95 14.59
N GLN A 107 2.38 17.02 13.79
CA GLN A 107 2.65 17.22 12.36
C GLN A 107 1.75 16.35 11.51
N VAL A 108 1.36 16.86 10.34
CA VAL A 108 0.59 16.13 9.33
C VAL A 108 1.53 15.54 8.30
N TYR A 109 1.38 14.23 8.06
CA TYR A 109 2.11 13.49 7.03
C TYR A 109 1.12 13.01 5.99
N LYS A 110 1.51 13.10 4.71
CA LYS A 110 0.68 12.69 3.58
C LYS A 110 1.41 11.69 2.72
N THR A 111 0.67 10.76 2.14
CA THR A 111 1.19 9.84 1.14
C THR A 111 1.33 10.53 -0.22
N SER A 112 2.16 9.96 -1.10
CA SER A 112 2.24 10.39 -2.50
C SER A 112 1.10 9.77 -3.30
N PRO A 113 0.51 10.50 -4.28
CA PRO A 113 -0.49 9.93 -5.19
C PRO A 113 0.08 8.77 -6.01
N VAL A 114 -0.76 7.79 -6.31
CA VAL A 114 -0.38 6.62 -7.12
C VAL A 114 -1.29 6.54 -8.35
N LYS A 115 -0.68 6.46 -9.53
CA LYS A 115 -1.41 6.27 -10.80
C LYS A 115 -1.78 4.81 -10.99
N ILE A 116 -3.03 4.59 -11.39
CA ILE A 116 -3.57 3.28 -11.76
C ILE A 116 -4.14 3.37 -13.17
N THR A 117 -3.73 2.48 -14.05
CA THR A 117 -4.30 2.36 -15.38
C THR A 117 -5.34 1.25 -15.40
N VAL A 118 -6.57 1.58 -15.75
CA VAL A 118 -7.67 0.62 -15.85
C VAL A 118 -7.96 0.31 -17.32
N THR A 119 -7.87 -0.97 -17.64
CA THR A 119 -8.11 -1.51 -18.98
C THR A 119 -9.48 -2.18 -19.09
N ASN A 120 -9.81 -2.72 -20.28
CA ASN A 120 -11.02 -3.49 -20.46
C ASN A 120 -11.10 -4.66 -19.49
N ALA A 121 -12.33 -5.08 -19.17
CA ALA A 121 -12.55 -6.29 -18.39
C ALA A 121 -11.88 -7.50 -19.07
N VAL A 122 -11.18 -8.31 -18.27
CA VAL A 122 -10.63 -9.58 -18.74
C VAL A 122 -11.80 -10.55 -18.86
N GLN A 123 -11.94 -11.17 -20.03
CA GLN A 123 -12.83 -12.33 -20.20
C GLN A 123 -12.20 -13.47 -19.39
N GLN A 124 -12.88 -13.92 -18.36
CA GLN A 124 -12.60 -15.20 -17.77
C GLN A 124 -12.97 -16.22 -18.85
N SER A 125 -11.98 -16.86 -19.46
CA SER A 125 -12.22 -18.09 -20.19
C SER A 125 -12.81 -19.06 -19.17
N GLN A 126 -14.13 -19.30 -19.28
CA GLN A 126 -14.70 -20.51 -18.76
C GLN A 126 -13.94 -21.61 -19.51
N GLU A 127 -13.07 -22.32 -18.85
CA GLU A 127 -12.75 -23.67 -19.25
C GLU A 127 -14.10 -24.41 -19.20
N GLU A 128 -14.79 -24.40 -20.32
CA GLU A 128 -15.78 -25.41 -20.62
C GLU A 128 -15.02 -26.72 -20.54
N ASN A 129 -15.11 -27.33 -19.36
CA ASN A 129 -14.80 -28.72 -19.18
C ASN A 129 -15.92 -29.47 -19.89
N ASP A 130 -15.83 -29.49 -21.22
CA ASP A 130 -16.63 -30.34 -22.07
C ASP A 130 -16.15 -31.78 -21.81
N GLY A 131 -16.61 -32.31 -20.68
CA GLY A 131 -16.52 -33.70 -20.35
C GLY A 131 -17.34 -34.46 -21.37
N GLN A 132 -16.70 -34.77 -22.47
CA GLN A 132 -17.21 -35.68 -23.47
C GLN A 132 -17.45 -37.03 -22.82
N ILE A 133 -18.66 -37.23 -22.35
CA ILE A 133 -19.15 -38.55 -21.97
C ILE A 133 -19.37 -39.30 -23.25
N SER A 134 -18.37 -40.04 -23.66
CA SER A 134 -18.55 -41.09 -24.66
C SER A 134 -19.38 -42.18 -24.02
N ALA A 135 -20.68 -42.14 -24.26
CA ALA A 135 -21.54 -43.26 -24.02
C ALA A 135 -21.21 -44.30 -25.06
N ASP A 136 -20.33 -45.22 -24.71
CA ASP A 136 -20.13 -46.42 -25.50
C ASP A 136 -21.25 -47.42 -25.17
N ASN A 137 -22.29 -47.29 -26.01
CA ASN A 137 -23.33 -48.29 -26.07
C ASN A 137 -22.82 -49.47 -26.85
N ASN A 138 -22.25 -50.47 -26.20
CA ASN A 138 -22.08 -51.79 -26.75
C ASN A 138 -22.98 -52.76 -26.02
N LEU A 139 -24.17 -52.88 -26.55
CA LEU A 139 -25.12 -53.93 -26.27
C LEU A 139 -24.77 -55.18 -27.07
N TYR A 140 -24.36 -56.22 -26.37
CA TYR A 140 -24.69 -57.62 -26.65
C TYR A 140 -24.76 -58.36 -25.36
#